data_a157744feb0c1fbb763b662b18b59e59
#
_entry.id   a157744feb0c1fbb763b662b18b59e59
#
_cell.length_a   1.000
_cell.length_b   1.000
_cell.length_c   1.000
_cell.angle_alpha   90.00
_cell.angle_beta   90.00
_cell.angle_gamma   90.00
#
_symmetry.space_group_name_H-M   'P 1'
#
loop_
_entity.id
_entity.type
_entity.pdbx_description
1 polymer ?
#
loop_
_entity_poly.entity_id
_entity_poly.type
_entity_poly.pdbx_seq_one_letter_code
_entity_poly.pdbx_strand_id
1 'polypeptide(L)'
;MQGELSWFTSIDRAVFEVVNKLFASHLFDVFMPVISTLTVWLVPLGIAWLVFFIRARRRGRLVALCCFLVIAATDQLSSSVVKPFINRTRPCNVVPETHLYLDGKWLTTDKFGLTTYKESLSFPSSHAANIAGQAAYWSYFYPQVSPVLIFAAVAVGFSRVYLGLHWPTDVLAGYLLGVIVALLVAYLLRAWVLPEE
;
A
#
# COMPACT_ATOMS: atom_id res chain seq x y z
N MET A 1 19.04 17.24 -16.50
CA MET A 1 18.24 16.50 -15.51
C MET A 1 16.74 16.84 -15.49
N GLN A 2 16.27 17.90 -16.15
CA GLN A 2 14.81 18.20 -16.21
C GLN A 2 14.06 17.41 -17.28
N GLY A 3 14.72 16.87 -18.29
CA GLY A 3 14.07 16.15 -19.40
C GLY A 3 13.71 14.69 -19.09
N GLU A 4 14.48 13.99 -18.26
CA GLU A 4 14.23 12.57 -17.95
C GLU A 4 13.14 12.36 -16.88
N LEU A 5 12.91 13.36 -16.00
CA LEU A 5 11.77 13.30 -15.08
C LEU A 5 10.42 13.57 -15.79
N SER A 6 10.43 14.24 -16.94
CA SER A 6 9.19 14.67 -17.59
C SER A 6 8.39 13.51 -18.21
N TRP A 7 9.03 12.48 -18.76
CA TRP A 7 8.34 11.35 -19.37
C TRP A 7 7.82 10.36 -18.30
N PHE A 8 8.54 10.17 -17.17
CA PHE A 8 8.03 9.40 -16.04
C PHE A 8 6.78 10.05 -15.46
N THR A 9 6.78 11.39 -15.33
CA THR A 9 5.60 12.11 -14.86
C THR A 9 4.46 12.06 -15.88
N SER A 10 4.72 12.01 -17.18
CA SER A 10 3.69 11.91 -18.22
C SER A 10 3.03 10.53 -18.27
N ILE A 11 3.81 9.45 -18.18
CA ILE A 11 3.28 8.07 -18.10
C ILE A 11 2.50 7.87 -16.80
N ASP A 12 3.05 8.29 -15.70
CA ASP A 12 2.43 8.17 -14.39
C ASP A 12 1.08 8.91 -14.35
N ARG A 13 1.03 10.10 -14.94
CA ARG A 13 -0.19 10.88 -15.10
C ARG A 13 -1.20 10.20 -16.03
N ALA A 14 -0.77 9.68 -17.17
CA ALA A 14 -1.65 9.00 -18.12
C ALA A 14 -2.30 7.76 -17.48
N VAL A 15 -1.51 6.92 -16.80
CA VAL A 15 -2.05 5.75 -16.10
C VAL A 15 -2.96 6.17 -14.94
N PHE A 16 -2.60 7.22 -14.20
CA PHE A 16 -3.45 7.77 -13.15
C PHE A 16 -4.80 8.21 -13.69
N GLU A 17 -4.84 9.01 -14.77
CA GLU A 17 -6.08 9.52 -15.35
C GLU A 17 -6.97 8.38 -15.87
N VAL A 18 -6.40 7.34 -16.47
CA VAL A 18 -7.14 6.15 -16.86
C VAL A 18 -7.78 5.46 -15.66
N VAL A 19 -7.02 5.21 -14.61
CA VAL A 19 -7.54 4.50 -13.44
C VAL A 19 -8.53 5.36 -12.65
N ASN A 20 -8.23 6.65 -12.47
CA ASN A 20 -9.02 7.52 -11.61
C ASN A 20 -10.27 8.10 -12.29
N LYS A 21 -10.19 8.40 -13.60
CA LYS A 21 -11.30 9.04 -14.31
C LYS A 21 -12.04 8.07 -15.23
N LEU A 22 -11.33 7.27 -16.04
CA LEU A 22 -11.97 6.40 -17.04
C LEU A 22 -12.65 5.20 -16.38
N PHE A 23 -12.06 4.62 -15.33
CA PHE A 23 -12.69 3.52 -14.57
C PHE A 23 -13.67 4.00 -13.48
N ALA A 24 -13.86 5.32 -13.32
CA ALA A 24 -14.83 5.85 -12.36
C ALA A 24 -16.23 5.27 -12.63
N SER A 25 -16.78 4.58 -11.65
CA SER A 25 -18.08 3.94 -11.76
C SER A 25 -18.66 3.70 -10.36
N HIS A 26 -19.99 3.70 -10.27
CA HIS A 26 -20.67 3.46 -8.99
C HIS A 26 -20.22 2.18 -8.29
N LEU A 27 -19.93 1.11 -9.03
CA LEU A 27 -19.43 -0.14 -8.47
C LEU A 27 -18.09 0.06 -7.76
N PHE A 28 -17.12 0.67 -8.44
CA PHE A 28 -15.80 0.92 -7.86
C PHE A 28 -15.84 1.98 -6.76
N ASP A 29 -16.76 2.95 -6.83
CA ASP A 29 -16.95 3.95 -5.77
C ASP A 29 -17.40 3.33 -4.44
N VAL A 30 -18.09 2.20 -4.49
CA VAL A 30 -18.46 1.44 -3.28
C VAL A 30 -17.31 0.55 -2.80
N PHE A 31 -16.66 -0.20 -3.71
CA PHE A 31 -15.68 -1.22 -3.32
C PHE A 31 -14.29 -0.68 -3.01
N MET A 32 -13.81 0.34 -3.74
CA MET A 32 -12.42 0.81 -3.58
C MET A 32 -12.14 1.45 -2.22
N PRO A 33 -13.06 2.27 -1.65
CA PRO A 33 -12.90 2.73 -0.27
C PRO A 33 -12.86 1.59 0.74
N VAL A 34 -13.73 0.59 0.61
CA VAL A 34 -13.78 -0.58 1.51
C VAL A 34 -12.46 -1.35 1.48
N ILE A 35 -11.92 -1.61 0.27
CA ILE A 35 -10.63 -2.31 0.08
C ILE A 35 -9.50 -1.54 0.75
N SER A 36 -9.52 -0.21 0.66
CA SER A 36 -8.43 0.65 1.13
C SER A 36 -8.53 1.03 2.61
N THR A 37 -9.71 0.92 3.23
CA THR A 37 -9.94 1.40 4.60
C THR A 37 -9.55 0.33 5.61
N LEU A 38 -8.41 0.51 6.29
CA LEU A 38 -7.88 -0.45 7.25
C LEU A 38 -8.87 -0.79 8.38
N THR A 39 -9.64 0.19 8.86
CA THR A 39 -10.59 -0.02 9.97
C THR A 39 -11.64 -1.09 9.66
N VAL A 40 -12.04 -1.24 8.41
CA VAL A 40 -12.97 -2.29 7.97
C VAL A 40 -12.36 -3.69 8.14
N TRP A 41 -11.05 -3.79 7.93
CA TRP A 41 -10.32 -5.06 7.94
C TRP A 41 -9.70 -5.42 9.29
N LEU A 42 -9.62 -4.49 10.25
CA LEU A 42 -9.00 -4.74 11.56
C LEU A 42 -9.64 -5.92 12.28
N VAL A 43 -10.96 -5.99 12.34
CA VAL A 43 -11.66 -7.05 13.05
C VAL A 43 -11.50 -8.40 12.35
N PRO A 44 -11.81 -8.56 11.03
CA PRO A 44 -11.67 -9.87 10.38
C PRO A 44 -10.21 -10.34 10.33
N LEU A 45 -9.24 -9.46 10.07
CA LEU A 45 -7.82 -9.81 10.10
C LEU A 45 -7.32 -10.11 11.50
N GLY A 46 -7.78 -9.37 12.52
CA GLY A 46 -7.46 -9.65 13.92
C GLY A 46 -7.97 -11.02 14.38
N ILE A 47 -9.18 -11.38 14.00
CA ILE A 47 -9.76 -12.71 14.28
C ILE A 47 -8.95 -13.79 13.54
N ALA A 48 -8.67 -13.62 12.27
CA ALA A 48 -7.88 -14.58 11.49
C ALA A 48 -6.48 -14.78 12.10
N TRP A 49 -5.81 -13.68 12.46
CA TRP A 49 -4.51 -13.71 13.12
C TRP A 49 -4.58 -14.42 14.46
N LEU A 50 -5.58 -14.12 15.30
CA LEU A 50 -5.74 -14.73 16.61
C LEU A 50 -6.00 -16.23 16.52
N VAL A 51 -6.88 -16.66 15.61
CA VAL A 51 -7.16 -18.07 15.35
C VAL A 51 -5.90 -18.79 14.90
N PHE A 52 -5.15 -18.18 13.99
CA PHE A 52 -3.86 -18.73 13.55
C PHE A 52 -2.88 -18.85 14.73
N PHE A 53 -2.72 -17.78 15.52
CA PHE A 53 -1.79 -17.74 16.66
C PHE A 53 -2.09 -18.79 17.70
N ILE A 54 -3.37 -19.01 18.05
CA ILE A 54 -3.80 -20.02 19.02
C ILE A 54 -3.49 -21.43 18.51
N ARG A 55 -3.76 -21.70 17.22
CA ARG A 55 -3.59 -23.04 16.62
C ARG A 55 -2.15 -23.34 16.23
N ALA A 56 -1.33 -22.33 16.04
CA ALA A 56 0.05 -22.50 15.59
C ALA A 56 0.95 -23.08 16.69
N ARG A 57 1.93 -23.89 16.26
CA ARG A 57 3.04 -24.32 17.11
C ARG A 57 4.00 -23.15 17.34
N ARG A 58 5.01 -23.33 18.22
CA ARG A 58 5.98 -22.29 18.60
C ARG A 58 6.54 -21.50 17.40
N ARG A 59 6.99 -22.17 16.34
CA ARG A 59 7.49 -21.52 15.11
C ARG A 59 6.44 -20.61 14.47
N GLY A 60 5.22 -21.09 14.27
CA GLY A 60 4.13 -20.31 13.70
C GLY A 60 3.72 -19.11 14.55
N ARG A 61 3.77 -19.22 15.89
CA ARG A 61 3.51 -18.09 16.78
C ARG A 61 4.58 -17.00 16.66
N LEU A 62 5.85 -17.37 16.51
CA LEU A 62 6.93 -16.41 16.27
C LEU A 62 6.76 -15.71 14.93
N VAL A 63 6.41 -16.46 13.87
CA VAL A 63 6.07 -15.85 12.58
C VAL A 63 4.89 -14.87 12.73
N ALA A 64 3.83 -15.25 13.45
CA ALA A 64 2.68 -14.39 13.69
C ALA A 64 3.04 -13.10 14.47
N LEU A 65 3.95 -13.17 15.43
CA LEU A 65 4.40 -11.99 16.18
C LEU A 65 5.31 -11.08 15.33
N CYS A 66 6.21 -11.67 14.56
CA CYS A 66 7.15 -10.90 13.74
C CYS A 66 6.48 -10.20 12.53
N CYS A 67 5.24 -10.56 12.15
CA CYS A 67 4.52 -9.82 11.12
C CYS A 67 4.29 -8.35 11.49
N PHE A 68 4.19 -8.03 12.78
CA PHE A 68 4.06 -6.65 13.27
C PHE A 68 5.36 -5.85 13.11
N LEU A 69 6.53 -6.51 13.16
CA LEU A 69 7.81 -5.85 12.86
C LEU A 69 7.87 -5.41 11.39
N VAL A 70 7.30 -6.23 10.48
CA VAL A 70 7.20 -5.85 9.07
C VAL A 70 6.33 -4.61 8.91
N ILE A 71 5.16 -4.54 9.56
CA ILE A 71 4.28 -3.36 9.51
C ILE A 71 5.02 -2.13 10.06
N ALA A 72 5.60 -2.24 11.25
CA ALA A 72 6.29 -1.14 11.89
C ALA A 72 7.47 -0.63 11.05
N ALA A 73 8.29 -1.54 10.51
CA ALA A 73 9.44 -1.17 9.71
C ALA A 73 9.02 -0.54 8.36
N THR A 74 8.03 -1.11 7.66
CA THR A 74 7.54 -0.56 6.39
C THR A 74 6.90 0.81 6.59
N ASP A 75 6.11 0.99 7.64
CA ASP A 75 5.46 2.27 7.93
C ASP A 75 6.49 3.35 8.30
N GLN A 76 7.43 3.05 9.20
CA GLN A 76 8.49 3.97 9.59
C GLN A 76 9.38 4.35 8.41
N LEU A 77 9.85 3.40 7.63
CA LEU A 77 10.69 3.68 6.46
C LEU A 77 9.94 4.50 5.42
N SER A 78 8.69 4.15 5.12
CA SER A 78 7.91 4.89 4.13
C SER A 78 7.55 6.30 4.60
N SER A 79 7.08 6.46 5.84
CA SER A 79 6.52 7.73 6.31
C SER A 79 7.57 8.69 6.87
N SER A 80 8.55 8.19 7.62
CA SER A 80 9.51 9.03 8.35
C SER A 80 10.85 9.21 7.62
N VAL A 81 11.20 8.29 6.69
CA VAL A 81 12.46 8.36 5.97
C VAL A 81 12.24 8.76 4.51
N VAL A 82 11.52 7.95 3.73
CA VAL A 82 11.46 8.15 2.27
C VAL A 82 10.57 9.33 1.88
N LYS A 83 9.39 9.50 2.51
CA LYS A 83 8.47 10.60 2.18
C LYS A 83 9.12 11.99 2.31
N PRO A 84 9.75 12.35 3.44
CA PRO A 84 10.37 13.67 3.58
C PRO A 84 11.51 13.89 2.58
N PHE A 85 12.24 12.81 2.23
CA PHE A 85 13.38 12.91 1.31
C PHE A 85 12.94 13.16 -0.14
N ILE A 86 11.88 12.49 -0.62
CA ILE A 86 11.40 12.62 -2.02
C ILE A 86 10.48 13.82 -2.19
N ASN A 87 9.73 14.22 -1.17
CA ASN A 87 8.84 15.37 -1.12
C ASN A 87 7.88 15.48 -2.31
N ARG A 88 7.23 14.37 -2.71
CA ARG A 88 6.33 14.32 -3.87
C ARG A 88 4.91 14.72 -3.51
N THR A 89 4.33 15.64 -4.30
CA THR A 89 2.93 16.08 -4.17
C THR A 89 1.95 15.00 -4.66
N ARG A 90 0.79 14.90 -4.01
CA ARG A 90 -0.27 13.96 -4.39
C ARG A 90 -0.98 14.35 -5.68
N PRO A 91 -1.52 13.37 -6.44
CA PRO A 91 -2.31 13.63 -7.64
C PRO A 91 -3.47 14.60 -7.38
N CYS A 92 -4.24 14.39 -6.32
CA CYS A 92 -5.39 15.22 -5.97
C CYS A 92 -5.08 16.70 -5.77
N ASN A 93 -3.82 17.06 -5.55
CA ASN A 93 -3.39 18.46 -5.37
C ASN A 93 -2.89 19.11 -6.65
N VAL A 94 -2.63 18.33 -7.72
CA VAL A 94 -1.99 18.86 -8.95
C VAL A 94 -2.67 18.42 -10.24
N VAL A 95 -3.54 17.42 -10.18
CA VAL A 95 -4.34 17.00 -11.33
C VAL A 95 -5.74 17.58 -11.22
N PRO A 96 -6.15 18.43 -12.15
CA PRO A 96 -7.51 18.97 -12.16
C PRO A 96 -8.56 17.89 -12.31
N GLU A 97 -9.73 18.14 -11.74
CA GLU A 97 -10.90 17.27 -11.87
C GLU A 97 -10.61 15.79 -11.47
N THR A 98 -9.75 15.61 -10.48
CA THR A 98 -9.48 14.29 -9.90
C THR A 98 -10.71 13.77 -9.15
N HIS A 99 -11.11 12.53 -9.43
CA HIS A 99 -12.11 11.81 -8.66
C HIS A 99 -11.49 11.37 -7.33
N LEU A 100 -11.84 12.08 -6.25
CA LEU A 100 -11.17 11.97 -4.95
C LEU A 100 -12.11 11.44 -3.88
N TYR A 101 -11.66 10.41 -3.16
CA TYR A 101 -12.31 9.96 -1.93
C TYR A 101 -11.53 10.44 -0.72
N LEU A 102 -12.14 11.31 0.07
CA LEU A 102 -11.53 11.88 1.26
C LEU A 102 -12.56 11.98 2.40
N ASP A 103 -12.16 11.58 3.60
CA ASP A 103 -12.95 11.66 4.83
C ASP A 103 -14.39 11.08 4.69
N GLY A 104 -14.49 9.94 4.00
CA GLY A 104 -15.74 9.22 3.82
C GLY A 104 -16.64 9.76 2.70
N LYS A 105 -16.17 10.73 1.90
CA LYS A 105 -16.96 11.38 0.85
C LYS A 105 -16.23 11.38 -0.49
N TRP A 106 -17.00 11.24 -1.56
CA TRP A 106 -16.53 11.47 -2.91
C TRP A 106 -16.63 12.96 -3.26
N LEU A 107 -15.62 13.48 -3.90
CA LEU A 107 -15.57 14.84 -4.43
C LEU A 107 -14.73 14.88 -5.71
N THR A 108 -14.92 15.91 -6.51
CA THR A 108 -14.08 16.21 -7.67
C THR A 108 -13.22 17.43 -7.33
N THR A 109 -11.91 17.32 -7.56
CA THR A 109 -11.02 18.46 -7.28
C THR A 109 -11.25 19.60 -8.26
N ASP A 110 -10.84 20.82 -7.87
CA ASP A 110 -11.05 22.02 -8.69
C ASP A 110 -10.35 21.93 -10.05
N LYS A 111 -10.87 22.71 -11.03
CA LYS A 111 -10.36 22.73 -12.41
C LYS A 111 -8.96 23.36 -12.54
N PHE A 112 -8.53 24.10 -11.56
CA PHE A 112 -7.30 24.88 -11.64
C PHE A 112 -6.17 24.28 -10.79
N GLY A 113 -6.45 23.26 -9.97
CA GLY A 113 -5.45 22.64 -9.09
C GLY A 113 -4.91 23.58 -8.02
N LEU A 114 -5.71 24.56 -7.60
CA LEU A 114 -5.28 25.61 -6.65
C LEU A 114 -5.51 25.19 -5.20
N THR A 115 -6.37 24.20 -4.96
CA THR A 115 -6.74 23.76 -3.63
C THR A 115 -5.89 22.58 -3.18
N THR A 116 -5.28 22.69 -2.01
CA THR A 116 -4.60 21.57 -1.37
C THR A 116 -5.60 20.72 -0.61
N TYR A 117 -5.92 19.53 -1.15
CA TYR A 117 -6.85 18.59 -0.54
C TYR A 117 -6.20 17.71 0.52
N LYS A 118 -4.90 17.43 0.38
CA LYS A 118 -4.16 16.63 1.34
C LYS A 118 -2.70 17.09 1.45
N GLU A 119 -2.31 17.53 2.63
CA GLU A 119 -0.97 18.06 2.90
C GLU A 119 0.13 17.00 2.92
N SER A 120 -0.23 15.75 3.28
CA SER A 120 0.77 14.67 3.39
C SER A 120 1.33 14.25 2.03
N LEU A 121 2.63 13.97 1.99
CA LEU A 121 3.38 13.56 0.79
C LEU A 121 2.90 12.22 0.20
N SER A 122 3.12 12.05 -1.12
CA SER A 122 2.58 10.88 -1.83
C SER A 122 3.54 9.69 -1.89
N PHE A 123 4.83 9.93 -2.10
CA PHE A 123 5.81 8.87 -2.38
C PHE A 123 6.58 8.41 -1.13
N PRO A 124 6.71 7.11 -0.90
CA PRO A 124 5.97 6.01 -1.50
C PRO A 124 4.59 5.83 -0.85
N SER A 125 3.75 4.97 -1.41
CA SER A 125 2.47 4.61 -0.79
C SER A 125 2.69 3.67 0.41
N SER A 126 2.46 4.15 1.63
CA SER A 126 2.58 3.33 2.85
C SER A 126 1.57 2.17 2.88
N HIS A 127 0.36 2.37 2.34
CA HIS A 127 -0.63 1.29 2.21
C HIS A 127 -0.12 0.18 1.30
N ALA A 128 0.47 0.54 0.15
CA ALA A 128 1.07 -0.42 -0.76
C ALA A 128 2.26 -1.13 -0.12
N ALA A 129 3.12 -0.40 0.60
CA ALA A 129 4.26 -0.98 1.30
C ALA A 129 3.83 -1.99 2.38
N ASN A 130 2.85 -1.62 3.20
CA ASN A 130 2.37 -2.49 4.26
C ASN A 130 1.70 -3.76 3.71
N ILE A 131 0.81 -3.65 2.73
CA ILE A 131 0.12 -4.83 2.19
C ILE A 131 1.08 -5.75 1.41
N ALA A 132 1.99 -5.20 0.61
CA ALA A 132 2.99 -6.00 -0.11
C ALA A 132 4.00 -6.63 0.85
N GLY A 133 4.39 -5.90 1.90
CA GLY A 133 5.22 -6.45 2.98
C GLY A 133 4.57 -7.63 3.66
N GLN A 134 3.29 -7.52 4.05
CA GLN A 134 2.54 -8.65 4.61
C GLN A 134 2.39 -9.79 3.62
N ALA A 135 2.07 -9.49 2.36
CA ALA A 135 1.94 -10.51 1.32
C ALA A 135 3.26 -11.29 1.14
N ALA A 136 4.38 -10.60 1.01
CA ALA A 136 5.69 -11.24 0.85
C ALA A 136 6.10 -12.04 2.10
N TYR A 137 5.91 -11.46 3.30
CA TYR A 137 6.26 -12.11 4.56
C TYR A 137 5.50 -13.40 4.79
N TRP A 138 4.17 -13.36 4.70
CA TRP A 138 3.35 -14.56 4.88
C TRP A 138 3.56 -15.59 3.78
N SER A 139 3.76 -15.15 2.53
CA SER A 139 4.06 -16.04 1.39
C SER A 139 5.39 -16.76 1.56
N TYR A 140 6.38 -16.14 2.19
CA TYR A 140 7.67 -16.77 2.48
C TYR A 140 7.54 -17.98 3.41
N PHE A 141 6.70 -17.90 4.44
CA PHE A 141 6.49 -18.99 5.39
C PHE A 141 5.34 -19.94 5.00
N TYR A 142 4.35 -19.44 4.28
CA TYR A 142 3.14 -20.15 3.88
C TYR A 142 2.81 -19.88 2.41
N PRO A 143 3.52 -20.52 1.46
CA PRO A 143 3.35 -20.24 0.03
C PRO A 143 1.93 -20.46 -0.49
N GLN A 144 1.15 -21.31 0.18
CA GLN A 144 -0.23 -21.65 -0.22
C GLN A 144 -1.18 -20.44 -0.18
N VAL A 145 -0.89 -19.43 0.66
CA VAL A 145 -1.71 -18.22 0.77
C VAL A 145 -1.30 -17.12 -0.22
N SER A 146 -0.17 -17.30 -0.94
CA SER A 146 0.39 -16.28 -1.84
C SER A 146 -0.60 -15.73 -2.86
N PRO A 147 -1.41 -16.55 -3.57
CA PRO A 147 -2.31 -16.01 -4.60
C PRO A 147 -3.32 -15.00 -4.02
N VAL A 148 -3.88 -15.32 -2.86
CA VAL A 148 -4.85 -14.43 -2.19
C VAL A 148 -4.19 -13.15 -1.70
N LEU A 149 -2.99 -13.26 -1.12
CA LEU A 149 -2.27 -12.10 -0.59
C LEU A 149 -1.76 -11.18 -1.70
N ILE A 150 -1.28 -11.75 -2.81
CA ILE A 150 -0.87 -10.98 -3.99
C ILE A 150 -2.08 -10.26 -4.59
N PHE A 151 -3.21 -10.94 -4.73
CA PHE A 151 -4.45 -10.33 -5.21
C PHE A 151 -4.87 -9.16 -4.30
N ALA A 152 -4.84 -9.34 -2.97
CA ALA A 152 -5.15 -8.29 -2.01
C ALA A 152 -4.19 -7.10 -2.15
N ALA A 153 -2.88 -7.35 -2.32
CA ALA A 153 -1.90 -6.29 -2.52
C ALA A 153 -2.18 -5.48 -3.79
N VAL A 154 -2.44 -6.17 -4.91
CA VAL A 154 -2.80 -5.51 -6.19
C VAL A 154 -4.09 -4.71 -6.04
N ALA A 155 -5.13 -5.27 -5.41
CA ALA A 155 -6.41 -4.59 -5.19
C ALA A 155 -6.24 -3.33 -4.33
N VAL A 156 -5.48 -3.40 -3.23
CA VAL A 156 -5.19 -2.23 -2.39
C VAL A 156 -4.40 -1.19 -3.18
N GLY A 157 -3.36 -1.57 -3.92
CA GLY A 157 -2.59 -0.61 -4.71
C GLY A 157 -3.41 0.07 -5.79
N PHE A 158 -4.24 -0.69 -6.52
CA PHE A 158 -5.19 -0.13 -7.48
C PHE A 158 -6.14 0.86 -6.81
N SER A 159 -6.69 0.50 -5.64
CA SER A 159 -7.58 1.38 -4.91
C SER A 159 -6.91 2.71 -4.54
N ARG A 160 -5.59 2.74 -4.22
CA ARG A 160 -4.88 3.99 -3.86
C ARG A 160 -4.81 4.98 -5.03
N VAL A 161 -4.65 4.46 -6.24
CA VAL A 161 -4.67 5.26 -7.47
C VAL A 161 -6.09 5.71 -7.79
N TYR A 162 -7.05 4.79 -7.72
CA TYR A 162 -8.46 5.05 -7.97
C TYR A 162 -9.03 6.13 -7.04
N LEU A 163 -8.70 6.09 -5.76
CA LEU A 163 -9.13 7.07 -4.76
C LEU A 163 -8.49 8.48 -4.93
N GLY A 164 -7.63 8.69 -5.94
CA GLY A 164 -7.00 9.98 -6.20
C GLY A 164 -5.83 10.34 -5.28
N LEU A 165 -5.36 9.40 -4.45
CA LEU A 165 -4.42 9.68 -3.35
C LEU A 165 -2.95 9.43 -3.70
N HIS A 166 -2.67 8.55 -4.67
CA HIS A 166 -1.31 8.14 -5.01
C HIS A 166 -1.13 8.01 -6.52
N TRP A 167 0.08 8.30 -6.97
CA TRP A 167 0.52 7.98 -8.32
C TRP A 167 0.77 6.48 -8.47
N PRO A 168 0.65 5.89 -9.69
CA PRO A 168 1.02 4.50 -9.94
C PRO A 168 2.43 4.14 -9.47
N THR A 169 3.40 5.02 -9.70
CA THR A 169 4.79 4.79 -9.27
C THR A 169 4.97 4.87 -7.76
N ASP A 170 4.14 5.63 -7.02
CA ASP A 170 4.15 5.60 -5.55
C ASP A 170 3.76 4.22 -5.03
N VAL A 171 2.80 3.57 -5.70
CA VAL A 171 2.33 2.22 -5.37
C VAL A 171 3.42 1.19 -5.66
N LEU A 172 4.04 1.26 -6.84
CA LEU A 172 5.12 0.34 -7.22
C LEU A 172 6.33 0.45 -6.29
N ALA A 173 6.73 1.68 -5.95
CA ALA A 173 7.80 1.92 -4.99
C ALA A 173 7.44 1.43 -3.58
N GLY A 174 6.16 1.59 -3.18
CA GLY A 174 5.65 1.03 -1.94
C GLY A 174 5.76 -0.49 -1.94
N TYR A 175 5.33 -1.17 -3.00
CA TYR A 175 5.45 -2.63 -3.12
C TYR A 175 6.90 -3.08 -2.99
N LEU A 176 7.80 -2.44 -3.72
CA LEU A 176 9.23 -2.79 -3.65
C LEU A 176 9.80 -2.64 -2.23
N LEU A 177 9.51 -1.51 -1.58
CA LEU A 177 9.92 -1.27 -0.20
C LEU A 177 9.37 -2.34 0.75
N GLY A 178 8.08 -2.64 0.65
CA GLY A 178 7.42 -3.63 1.50
C GLY A 178 8.01 -5.02 1.33
N VAL A 179 8.23 -5.46 0.09
CA VAL A 179 8.84 -6.77 -0.22
C VAL A 179 10.26 -6.86 0.33
N ILE A 180 11.09 -5.84 0.13
CA ILE A 180 12.48 -5.83 0.63
C ILE A 180 12.50 -5.96 2.16
N VAL A 181 11.72 -5.15 2.86
CA VAL A 181 11.63 -5.20 4.32
C VAL A 181 11.13 -6.56 4.81
N ALA A 182 10.09 -7.08 4.18
CA ALA A 182 9.50 -8.37 4.54
C ALA A 182 10.48 -9.53 4.37
N LEU A 183 11.19 -9.58 3.25
CA LEU A 183 12.18 -10.62 2.98
C LEU A 183 13.36 -10.53 3.93
N LEU A 184 13.81 -9.32 4.28
CA LEU A 184 14.86 -9.13 5.27
C LEU A 184 14.43 -9.65 6.66
N VAL A 185 13.25 -9.27 7.13
CA VAL A 185 12.70 -9.73 8.41
C VAL A 185 12.51 -11.25 8.40
N ALA A 186 11.96 -11.82 7.33
CA ALA A 186 11.76 -13.26 7.19
C ALA A 186 13.09 -14.04 7.19
N TYR A 187 14.07 -13.54 6.46
CA TYR A 187 15.43 -14.13 6.41
C TYR A 187 16.08 -14.11 7.80
N LEU A 188 16.07 -12.96 8.49
CA LEU A 188 16.64 -12.85 9.84
C LEU A 188 15.93 -13.75 10.84
N LEU A 189 14.59 -13.83 10.78
CA LEU A 189 13.82 -14.71 11.64
C LEU A 189 14.19 -16.19 11.40
N ARG A 190 14.31 -16.61 10.14
CA ARG A 190 14.72 -17.98 9.79
C ARG A 190 16.15 -18.27 10.23
N ALA A 191 17.08 -17.38 9.94
CA ALA A 191 18.51 -17.62 10.20
C ALA A 191 18.87 -17.64 11.71
N TRP A 192 18.23 -16.77 12.51
CA TRP A 192 18.64 -16.54 13.91
C TRP A 192 17.71 -17.13 14.95
N VAL A 193 16.44 -17.28 14.63
CA VAL A 193 15.40 -17.69 15.60
C VAL A 193 14.79 -19.06 15.27
N LEU A 194 14.75 -19.42 13.98
CA LEU A 194 14.17 -20.65 13.47
C LEU A 194 15.21 -21.47 12.67
N PRO A 195 16.41 -21.77 13.21
CA PRO A 195 17.36 -22.62 12.51
C PRO A 195 16.71 -23.97 12.18
N GLU A 196 17.06 -24.55 11.05
CA GLU A 196 16.65 -25.92 10.69
C GLU A 196 17.36 -26.88 11.64
N GLU A 197 16.63 -27.76 12.29
CA GLU A 197 17.15 -28.91 13.03
C GLU A 197 17.71 -29.95 12.07
#